data_915620b080a8590a8eae8f6ac1765fcc
#
_entry.id   915620b080a8590a8eae8f6ac1765fcc
#
_cell.length_a   1.000
_cell.length_b   1.000
_cell.length_c   1.000
_cell.angle_alpha   90.00
_cell.angle_beta   90.00
_cell.angle_gamma   90.00
#
_symmetry.space_group_name_H-M   'P 1'
#
loop_
_entity.id
_entity.type
_entity.pdbx_description
1 polymer ?
#
loop_
_entity_poly.entity_id
_entity_poly.type
_entity_poly.pdbx_seq_one_letter_code
_entity_poly.pdbx_strand_id
1 'polypeptide(L)'
;MNAERIERADTLSLAGQWLAPRLTWTSGQLDVIKTVAMLLMVIDHVNRIFALDHLWMMWLGRGAFPLFGVVWAYNLMRHPTLLQASLNHLWVWALFAQLGYALAGFPWWQGNILFAFAVAGQAIRWCEMESRLSVSLGVLLVVLWLPFAQSSYGLAGIMMLASARYLFAATSSAELAACFLLWCSMVLMLNIEVSPFATLAGLILSGVVLALTRFIRAGVQRFWPRDFFVLFY
;
A
#
# COMPACT_ATOMS: atom_id res chain seq x y z
N MET A 1 -16.71 14.17 12.66
CA MET A 1 -15.41 14.08 11.96
C MET A 1 -14.38 15.12 12.39
N ASN A 2 -14.75 16.29 12.90
CA ASN A 2 -13.80 17.32 13.35
C ASN A 2 -13.36 17.20 14.82
N ALA A 3 -14.22 16.73 15.72
CA ALA A 3 -13.91 16.64 17.16
C ALA A 3 -12.82 15.57 17.45
N GLU A 4 -12.96 14.34 16.92
CA GLU A 4 -11.95 13.28 17.09
C GLU A 4 -10.58 13.65 16.46
N ARG A 5 -10.57 14.48 15.42
CA ARG A 5 -9.32 15.00 14.84
C ARG A 5 -8.62 16.01 15.74
N ILE A 6 -9.41 16.86 16.42
CA ILE A 6 -8.87 17.88 17.32
C ILE A 6 -8.33 17.20 18.57
N GLU A 7 -9.08 16.27 19.15
CA GLU A 7 -8.66 15.50 20.33
C GLU A 7 -7.39 14.67 20.07
N ARG A 8 -7.25 14.13 18.85
CA ARG A 8 -6.04 13.42 18.41
C ARG A 8 -4.83 14.35 18.24
N ALA A 9 -5.04 15.58 17.77
CA ALA A 9 -3.95 16.54 17.61
C ALA A 9 -3.39 17.01 18.96
N ASP A 10 -4.23 17.14 19.97
CA ASP A 10 -3.84 17.60 21.31
C ASP A 10 -3.04 16.53 22.10
N THR A 11 -3.18 15.25 21.75
CA THR A 11 -2.42 14.15 22.42
C THR A 11 -1.07 13.86 21.75
N LEU A 12 -0.83 14.37 20.54
CA LEU A 12 0.43 14.16 19.83
C LEU A 12 1.52 15.10 20.34
N SER A 13 2.74 14.58 20.54
CA SER A 13 3.92 15.44 20.76
C SER A 13 4.17 16.36 19.56
N LEU A 14 5.06 17.35 19.70
CA LEU A 14 5.43 18.28 18.63
C LEU A 14 5.74 17.59 17.29
N ALA A 15 6.43 16.45 17.31
CA ALA A 15 6.72 15.68 16.10
C ALA A 15 5.46 15.10 15.47
N GLY A 16 4.53 14.56 16.27
CA GLY A 16 3.25 14.06 15.80
C GLY A 16 2.34 15.16 15.27
N GLN A 17 2.30 16.32 15.93
CA GLN A 17 1.58 17.50 15.47
C GLN A 17 2.13 18.02 14.14
N TRP A 18 3.43 17.86 13.89
CA TRP A 18 4.07 18.22 12.64
C TRP A 18 3.77 17.22 11.51
N LEU A 19 3.75 15.91 11.80
CA LEU A 19 3.53 14.85 10.81
C LEU A 19 2.06 14.62 10.48
N ALA A 20 1.17 14.64 11.46
CA ALA A 20 -0.25 14.33 11.27
C ALA A 20 -0.93 15.18 10.17
N PRO A 21 -0.76 16.52 10.10
CA PRO A 21 -1.31 17.31 9.01
C PRO A 21 -0.70 16.97 7.65
N ARG A 22 0.54 16.45 7.64
CA ARG A 22 1.27 16.09 6.41
C ARG A 22 0.88 14.71 5.85
N LEU A 23 0.11 13.93 6.59
CA LEU A 23 -0.41 12.63 6.20
C LEU A 23 -1.90 12.70 5.80
N THR A 24 -2.38 13.88 5.38
CA THR A 24 -3.77 14.05 4.93
C THR A 24 -3.80 14.50 3.47
N TRP A 25 -4.67 13.86 2.68
CA TRP A 25 -4.87 14.18 1.27
C TRP A 25 -6.36 14.35 0.96
N THR A 26 -6.66 15.25 0.03
CA THR A 26 -8.00 15.37 -0.57
C THR A 26 -8.25 14.21 -1.54
N SER A 27 -9.52 14.02 -1.92
CA SER A 27 -9.87 12.95 -2.88
C SER A 27 -9.17 13.14 -4.23
N GLY A 28 -9.02 14.39 -4.71
CA GLY A 28 -8.29 14.65 -5.95
C GLY A 28 -6.79 14.40 -5.83
N GLN A 29 -6.18 14.75 -4.71
CA GLN A 29 -4.77 14.43 -4.45
C GLN A 29 -4.52 12.92 -4.41
N LEU A 30 -5.44 12.15 -3.80
CA LEU A 30 -5.36 10.68 -3.82
C LEU A 30 -5.50 10.13 -5.25
N ASP A 31 -6.34 10.72 -6.08
CA ASP A 31 -6.46 10.32 -7.48
C ASP A 31 -5.17 10.58 -8.27
N VAL A 32 -4.46 11.69 -7.97
CA VAL A 32 -3.13 11.94 -8.55
C VAL A 32 -2.13 10.89 -8.10
N ILE A 33 -2.07 10.56 -6.79
CA ILE A 33 -1.16 9.53 -6.27
C ILE A 33 -1.42 8.19 -6.98
N LYS A 34 -2.69 7.78 -7.10
CA LYS A 34 -3.07 6.54 -7.80
C LYS A 34 -2.64 6.56 -9.27
N THR A 35 -2.88 7.70 -9.96
CA THR A 35 -2.50 7.85 -11.37
C THR A 35 -0.99 7.69 -11.55
N VAL A 36 -0.20 8.35 -10.71
CA VAL A 36 1.26 8.21 -10.75
C VAL A 36 1.67 6.76 -10.46
N ALA A 37 1.11 6.15 -9.41
CA ALA A 37 1.40 4.76 -9.07
C ALA A 37 1.07 3.79 -10.23
N MET A 38 -0.07 4.01 -10.91
CA MET A 38 -0.47 3.24 -12.08
C MET A 38 0.52 3.43 -13.24
N LEU A 39 0.92 4.65 -13.53
CA LEU A 39 1.90 4.92 -14.59
C LEU A 39 3.25 4.25 -14.30
N LEU A 40 3.74 4.33 -13.08
CA LEU A 40 4.96 3.66 -12.64
C LEU A 40 4.85 2.13 -12.79
N MET A 41 3.69 1.56 -12.43
CA MET A 41 3.41 0.14 -12.59
C MET A 41 3.40 -0.26 -14.08
N VAL A 42 2.74 0.52 -14.94
CA VAL A 42 2.68 0.24 -16.39
C VAL A 42 4.08 0.29 -17.00
N ILE A 43 4.91 1.27 -16.63
CA ILE A 43 6.30 1.38 -17.10
C ILE A 43 7.10 0.11 -16.75
N ASP A 44 7.00 -0.38 -15.51
CA ASP A 44 7.68 -1.61 -15.08
C ASP A 44 7.17 -2.85 -15.84
N HIS A 45 5.85 -2.96 -16.02
CA HIS A 45 5.24 -4.08 -16.74
C HIS A 45 5.60 -4.09 -18.23
N VAL A 46 5.60 -2.92 -18.88
CA VAL A 46 6.05 -2.79 -20.28
C VAL A 46 7.51 -3.24 -20.40
N ASN A 47 8.38 -2.77 -19.51
CA ASN A 47 9.78 -3.18 -19.49
C ASN A 47 9.93 -4.71 -19.38
N ARG A 48 9.14 -5.32 -18.50
CA ARG A 48 9.24 -6.75 -18.21
C ARG A 48 8.58 -7.62 -19.27
N ILE A 49 7.37 -7.29 -19.71
CA ILE A 49 6.61 -8.10 -20.69
C ILE A 49 7.28 -8.07 -22.07
N PHE A 50 7.81 -6.91 -22.47
CA PHE A 50 8.48 -6.76 -23.77
C PHE A 50 9.99 -7.02 -23.71
N ALA A 51 10.51 -7.46 -22.55
CA ALA A 51 11.93 -7.75 -22.32
C ALA A 51 12.86 -6.61 -22.81
N LEU A 52 12.49 -5.34 -22.48
CA LEU A 52 13.24 -4.17 -22.92
C LEU A 52 14.56 -3.98 -22.17
N ASP A 53 14.70 -4.60 -20.99
CA ASP A 53 15.87 -4.62 -20.11
C ASP A 53 16.39 -3.22 -19.71
N HIS A 54 15.49 -2.22 -19.67
CA HIS A 54 15.83 -0.87 -19.25
C HIS A 54 15.80 -0.72 -17.74
N LEU A 55 16.95 -0.58 -17.10
CA LEU A 55 17.10 -0.44 -15.64
C LEU A 55 16.28 0.73 -15.06
N TRP A 56 16.25 1.89 -15.75
CA TRP A 56 15.51 3.05 -15.29
C TRP A 56 13.98 2.81 -15.20
N MET A 57 13.41 2.02 -16.14
CA MET A 57 11.99 1.64 -16.11
C MET A 57 11.71 0.76 -14.89
N MET A 58 12.59 -0.20 -14.62
CA MET A 58 12.50 -1.04 -13.43
C MET A 58 12.60 -0.20 -12.14
N TRP A 59 13.53 0.75 -12.05
CA TRP A 59 13.68 1.61 -10.86
C TRP A 59 12.44 2.48 -10.63
N LEU A 60 11.86 3.07 -11.69
CA LEU A 60 10.62 3.84 -11.59
C LEU A 60 9.46 2.98 -11.06
N GLY A 61 9.35 1.75 -11.52
CA GLY A 61 8.32 0.81 -11.08
C GLY A 61 8.33 0.51 -9.58
N ARG A 62 9.51 0.63 -8.92
CA ARG A 62 9.64 0.34 -7.47
C ARG A 62 8.80 1.26 -6.57
N GLY A 63 8.44 2.45 -7.06
CA GLY A 63 7.56 3.38 -6.34
C GLY A 63 6.07 3.00 -6.36
N ALA A 64 5.63 2.16 -7.30
CA ALA A 64 4.22 1.86 -7.51
C ALA A 64 3.56 1.19 -6.29
N PHE A 65 4.12 0.09 -5.80
CA PHE A 65 3.53 -0.66 -4.69
C PHE A 65 3.47 0.11 -3.37
N PRO A 66 4.53 0.83 -2.93
CA PRO A 66 4.44 1.69 -1.74
C PRO A 66 3.35 2.76 -1.86
N LEU A 67 3.20 3.40 -3.02
CA LEU A 67 2.18 4.42 -3.25
C LEU A 67 0.76 3.83 -3.18
N PHE A 68 0.51 2.68 -3.83
CA PHE A 68 -0.77 1.98 -3.70
C PHE A 68 -1.03 1.55 -2.27
N GLY A 69 -0.02 1.08 -1.55
CA GLY A 69 -0.11 0.71 -0.14
C GLY A 69 -0.53 1.87 0.75
N VAL A 70 0.06 3.06 0.55
CA VAL A 70 -0.33 4.29 1.28
C VAL A 70 -1.77 4.69 0.97
N VAL A 71 -2.18 4.69 -0.30
CA VAL A 71 -3.56 5.03 -0.67
C VAL A 71 -4.56 4.04 -0.11
N TRP A 72 -4.25 2.75 -0.18
CA TRP A 72 -5.07 1.68 0.40
C TRP A 72 -5.22 1.87 1.91
N ALA A 73 -4.13 2.01 2.63
CA ALA A 73 -4.14 2.23 4.07
C ALA A 73 -4.90 3.50 4.48
N TYR A 74 -4.72 4.60 3.73
CA TYR A 74 -5.44 5.85 3.95
C TYR A 74 -6.95 5.70 3.73
N ASN A 75 -7.36 4.94 2.72
CA ASN A 75 -8.78 4.66 2.50
C ASN A 75 -9.38 3.80 3.62
N LEU A 76 -8.63 2.82 4.13
CA LEU A 76 -9.05 2.01 5.27
C LEU A 76 -9.26 2.85 6.54
N MET A 77 -8.43 3.88 6.79
CA MET A 77 -8.59 4.79 7.93
C MET A 77 -9.93 5.55 7.89
N ARG A 78 -10.49 5.78 6.69
CA ARG A 78 -11.75 6.50 6.51
C ARG A 78 -12.99 5.70 6.95
N HIS A 79 -12.83 4.40 7.16
CA HIS A 79 -13.86 3.50 7.64
C HIS A 79 -13.49 3.00 9.02
N PRO A 80 -14.40 3.06 10.02
CA PRO A 80 -14.11 2.67 11.40
C PRO A 80 -13.76 1.17 11.50
N THR A 81 -14.27 0.37 10.59
CA THR A 81 -14.01 -1.08 10.51
C THR A 81 -13.76 -1.49 9.07
N LEU A 82 -12.80 -2.40 8.88
CA LEU A 82 -12.58 -3.06 7.59
C LEU A 82 -13.80 -3.91 7.25
N LEU A 83 -14.56 -3.51 6.23
CA LEU A 83 -15.75 -4.25 5.82
C LEU A 83 -15.36 -5.55 5.11
N GLN A 84 -15.87 -6.68 5.57
CA GLN A 84 -15.63 -7.98 4.93
C GLN A 84 -16.06 -7.98 3.46
N ALA A 85 -17.14 -7.26 3.12
CA ALA A 85 -17.58 -7.11 1.73
C ALA A 85 -16.51 -6.51 0.82
N SER A 86 -15.78 -5.49 1.29
CA SER A 86 -14.68 -4.89 0.53
C SER A 86 -13.51 -5.86 0.35
N LEU A 87 -13.20 -6.65 1.38
CA LEU A 87 -12.17 -7.69 1.29
C LEU A 87 -12.60 -8.81 0.34
N ASN A 88 -13.86 -9.22 0.37
CA ASN A 88 -14.38 -10.24 -0.55
C ASN A 88 -14.26 -9.78 -2.01
N HIS A 89 -14.57 -8.51 -2.31
CA HIS A 89 -14.34 -7.94 -3.64
C HIS A 89 -12.85 -7.99 -4.02
N LEU A 90 -11.97 -7.64 -3.09
CA LEU A 90 -10.52 -7.68 -3.34
C LEU A 90 -10.02 -9.10 -3.62
N TRP A 91 -10.51 -10.11 -2.89
CA TRP A 91 -10.24 -11.52 -3.16
C TRP A 91 -10.71 -11.95 -4.55
N VAL A 92 -11.94 -11.57 -4.92
CA VAL A 92 -12.49 -11.88 -6.26
C VAL A 92 -11.65 -11.25 -7.36
N TRP A 93 -11.28 -9.96 -7.22
CA TRP A 93 -10.42 -9.30 -8.22
C TRP A 93 -9.00 -9.88 -8.25
N ALA A 94 -8.46 -10.32 -7.13
CA ALA A 94 -7.17 -11.02 -7.09
C ALA A 94 -7.21 -12.31 -7.92
N LEU A 95 -8.33 -13.06 -7.86
CA LEU A 95 -8.53 -14.26 -8.68
C LEU A 95 -8.62 -13.93 -10.17
N PHE A 96 -9.40 -12.89 -10.55
CA PHE A 96 -9.46 -12.45 -11.96
C PHE A 96 -8.11 -11.95 -12.48
N ALA A 97 -7.42 -11.13 -11.70
CA ALA A 97 -6.10 -10.61 -12.05
C ALA A 97 -5.05 -11.73 -12.19
N GLN A 98 -5.24 -12.88 -11.53
CA GLN A 98 -4.35 -14.03 -11.66
C GLN A 98 -4.35 -14.60 -13.08
N LEU A 99 -5.47 -14.54 -13.78
CA LEU A 99 -5.54 -14.95 -15.18
C LEU A 99 -4.65 -14.06 -16.07
N GLY A 100 -4.79 -12.74 -15.92
CA GLY A 100 -3.94 -11.78 -16.64
C GLY A 100 -2.47 -11.93 -16.29
N TYR A 101 -2.17 -12.17 -15.01
CA TYR A 101 -0.83 -12.41 -14.51
C TYR A 101 -0.19 -13.66 -15.15
N ALA A 102 -0.92 -14.77 -15.23
CA ALA A 102 -0.44 -16.00 -15.87
C ALA A 102 -0.29 -15.82 -17.41
N LEU A 103 -1.21 -15.10 -18.05
CA LEU A 103 -1.13 -14.78 -19.49
C LEU A 103 0.06 -13.86 -19.83
N ALA A 104 0.48 -13.03 -18.89
CA ALA A 104 1.69 -12.19 -19.01
C ALA A 104 3.00 -12.98 -18.83
N GLY A 105 2.93 -14.32 -18.70
CA GLY A 105 4.11 -15.20 -18.60
C GLY A 105 4.68 -15.36 -17.19
N PHE A 106 3.98 -14.88 -16.16
CA PHE A 106 4.40 -15.10 -14.77
C PHE A 106 3.96 -16.50 -14.29
N PRO A 107 4.68 -17.09 -13.30
CA PRO A 107 4.32 -18.41 -12.77
C PRO A 107 2.91 -18.40 -12.17
N TRP A 108 2.05 -19.28 -12.66
CA TRP A 108 0.64 -19.34 -12.27
C TRP A 108 0.41 -19.66 -10.78
N TRP A 109 1.39 -20.29 -10.11
CA TRP A 109 1.35 -20.61 -8.67
C TRP A 109 1.82 -19.46 -7.77
N GLN A 110 2.43 -18.43 -8.33
CA GLN A 110 2.78 -17.23 -7.59
C GLN A 110 1.60 -16.27 -7.62
N GLY A 111 1.22 -15.76 -6.45
CA GLY A 111 0.12 -14.85 -6.37
C GLY A 111 0.48 -13.45 -6.86
N ASN A 112 -0.44 -12.84 -7.60
CA ASN A 112 -0.30 -11.45 -8.01
C ASN A 112 -0.39 -10.49 -6.81
N ILE A 113 -0.10 -9.21 -7.05
CA ILE A 113 -0.03 -8.20 -6.00
C ILE A 113 -1.34 -7.97 -5.24
N LEU A 114 -2.52 -8.19 -5.86
CA LEU A 114 -3.81 -8.04 -5.18
C LEU A 114 -4.01 -9.06 -4.07
N PHE A 115 -3.45 -10.26 -4.21
CA PHE A 115 -3.45 -11.22 -3.11
C PHE A 115 -2.69 -10.70 -1.90
N ALA A 116 -1.57 -9.99 -2.09
CA ALA A 116 -0.85 -9.38 -0.96
C ALA A 116 -1.73 -8.37 -0.21
N PHE A 117 -2.49 -7.53 -0.93
CA PHE A 117 -3.47 -6.61 -0.32
C PHE A 117 -4.61 -7.35 0.37
N ALA A 118 -5.14 -8.42 -0.25
CA ALA A 118 -6.24 -9.21 0.30
C ALA A 118 -5.80 -9.94 1.58
N VAL A 119 -4.64 -10.58 1.58
CA VAL A 119 -4.06 -11.27 2.74
C VAL A 119 -3.76 -10.27 3.86
N ALA A 120 -3.09 -9.15 3.56
CA ALA A 120 -2.81 -8.11 4.55
C ALA A 120 -4.11 -7.56 5.16
N GLY A 121 -5.10 -7.21 4.33
CA GLY A 121 -6.38 -6.69 4.80
C GLY A 121 -7.15 -7.69 5.64
N GLN A 122 -7.19 -8.95 5.24
CA GLN A 122 -7.89 -10.01 5.99
C GLN A 122 -7.20 -10.29 7.32
N ALA A 123 -5.87 -10.36 7.34
CA ALA A 123 -5.10 -10.57 8.55
C ALA A 123 -5.28 -9.41 9.54
N ILE A 124 -5.18 -8.14 9.07
CA ILE A 124 -5.43 -6.95 9.88
C ILE A 124 -6.84 -6.98 10.46
N ARG A 125 -7.87 -7.25 9.64
CA ARG A 125 -9.25 -7.35 10.12
C ARG A 125 -9.40 -8.38 11.23
N TRP A 126 -8.81 -9.56 11.06
CA TRP A 126 -8.90 -10.60 12.08
C TRP A 126 -8.12 -10.24 13.35
N CYS A 127 -7.00 -9.54 13.26
CA CYS A 127 -6.30 -9.01 14.42
C CYS A 127 -7.12 -7.92 15.16
N GLU A 128 -7.82 -7.05 14.42
CA GLU A 128 -8.71 -6.02 15.00
C GLU A 128 -9.96 -6.59 15.69
N MET A 129 -10.30 -7.88 15.50
CA MET A 129 -11.37 -8.56 16.23
C MET A 129 -10.98 -8.97 17.66
N GLU A 130 -9.72 -8.82 18.06
CA GLU A 130 -9.17 -9.05 19.41
C GLU A 130 -9.44 -10.46 20.00
N SER A 131 -9.93 -11.38 19.19
CA SER A 131 -10.16 -12.77 19.57
C SER A 131 -8.88 -13.59 19.33
N ARG A 132 -8.49 -14.44 20.28
CA ARG A 132 -7.31 -15.33 20.11
C ARG A 132 -7.42 -16.18 18.85
N LEU A 133 -8.62 -16.70 18.55
CA LEU A 133 -8.86 -17.48 17.35
C LEU A 133 -8.66 -16.63 16.10
N SER A 134 -9.23 -15.43 16.04
CA SER A 134 -9.11 -14.55 14.87
C SER A 134 -7.65 -14.14 14.63
N VAL A 135 -6.91 -13.79 15.68
CA VAL A 135 -5.48 -13.48 15.57
C VAL A 135 -4.69 -14.69 15.05
N SER A 136 -4.96 -15.89 15.59
CA SER A 136 -4.30 -17.12 15.11
C SER A 136 -4.63 -17.42 13.64
N LEU A 137 -5.87 -17.19 13.20
CA LEU A 137 -6.27 -17.33 11.80
C LEU A 137 -5.57 -16.29 10.90
N GLY A 138 -5.39 -15.05 11.37
CA GLY A 138 -4.66 -14.01 10.66
C GLY A 138 -3.19 -14.38 10.45
N VAL A 139 -2.53 -14.86 11.50
CA VAL A 139 -1.15 -15.35 11.42
C VAL A 139 -1.05 -16.56 10.50
N LEU A 140 -1.95 -17.54 10.65
CA LEU A 140 -1.98 -18.73 9.80
C LEU A 140 -2.15 -18.36 8.33
N LEU A 141 -3.06 -17.43 8.01
CA LEU A 141 -3.27 -16.95 6.64
C LEU A 141 -1.99 -16.38 6.04
N VAL A 142 -1.28 -15.52 6.79
CA VAL A 142 0.00 -14.95 6.33
C VAL A 142 1.03 -16.06 6.10
N VAL A 143 1.18 -17.00 7.05
CA VAL A 143 2.14 -18.13 6.93
C VAL A 143 1.83 -18.98 5.70
N LEU A 144 0.55 -19.31 5.48
CA LEU A 144 0.13 -20.11 4.31
C LEU A 144 0.30 -19.35 2.99
N TRP A 145 0.29 -18.04 3.01
CA TRP A 145 0.51 -17.19 1.84
C TRP A 145 2.00 -17.11 1.43
N LEU A 146 2.94 -17.15 2.37
CA LEU A 146 4.37 -16.91 2.11
C LEU A 146 4.95 -17.73 0.94
N PRO A 147 4.65 -19.03 0.76
CA PRO A 147 5.17 -19.81 -0.36
C PRO A 147 4.75 -19.29 -1.74
N PHE A 148 3.62 -18.58 -1.82
CA PHE A 148 3.05 -18.05 -3.05
C PHE A 148 3.40 -16.55 -3.26
N ALA A 149 4.07 -15.93 -2.32
CA ALA A 149 4.25 -14.49 -2.25
C ALA A 149 5.54 -13.97 -2.93
N GLN A 150 6.34 -14.81 -3.58
CA GLN A 150 7.66 -14.44 -4.11
C GLN A 150 7.59 -13.25 -5.07
N SER A 151 6.61 -13.22 -5.97
CA SER A 151 6.42 -12.12 -6.94
C SER A 151 5.59 -10.96 -6.42
N SER A 152 5.01 -11.06 -5.22
CA SER A 152 4.20 -10.03 -4.57
C SER A 152 4.83 -9.52 -3.27
N TYR A 153 6.15 -9.47 -3.24
CA TYR A 153 6.99 -8.91 -2.17
C TYR A 153 6.98 -9.65 -0.82
N GLY A 154 6.43 -10.86 -0.76
CA GLY A 154 6.52 -11.73 0.41
C GLY A 154 6.06 -11.09 1.72
N LEU A 155 6.77 -11.42 2.79
CA LEU A 155 6.48 -10.88 4.13
C LEU A 155 6.74 -9.37 4.21
N ALA A 156 7.77 -8.86 3.53
CA ALA A 156 8.07 -7.43 3.52
C ALA A 156 6.91 -6.61 2.95
N GLY A 157 6.23 -7.10 1.91
CA GLY A 157 5.03 -6.48 1.36
C GLY A 157 3.87 -6.44 2.36
N ILE A 158 3.58 -7.55 3.04
CA ILE A 158 2.54 -7.60 4.08
C ILE A 158 2.85 -6.63 5.23
N MET A 159 4.10 -6.63 5.72
CA MET A 159 4.53 -5.75 6.81
C MET A 159 4.49 -4.27 6.39
N MET A 160 4.84 -3.95 5.13
CA MET A 160 4.72 -2.60 4.59
C MET A 160 3.27 -2.13 4.57
N LEU A 161 2.33 -2.97 4.12
CA LEU A 161 0.90 -2.64 4.12
C LEU A 161 0.34 -2.49 5.54
N ALA A 162 0.72 -3.36 6.46
CA ALA A 162 0.33 -3.29 7.86
C ALA A 162 0.87 -2.01 8.52
N SER A 163 2.17 -1.72 8.35
CA SER A 163 2.78 -0.51 8.90
C SER A 163 2.13 0.77 8.35
N ALA A 164 1.78 0.80 7.04
CA ALA A 164 1.03 1.91 6.46
C ALA A 164 -0.36 2.06 7.11
N ARG A 165 -1.08 0.96 7.37
CA ARG A 165 -2.39 1.01 8.06
C ARG A 165 -2.27 1.56 9.47
N TYR A 166 -1.31 1.06 10.26
CA TYR A 166 -1.10 1.51 11.63
C TYR A 166 -0.50 2.91 11.72
N LEU A 167 0.27 3.36 10.72
CA LEU A 167 0.73 4.74 10.60
C LEU A 167 -0.44 5.73 10.64
N PHE A 168 -1.52 5.43 9.92
CA PHE A 168 -2.72 6.26 9.93
C PHE A 168 -3.62 6.05 11.16
N ALA A 169 -3.44 4.98 11.89
CA ALA A 169 -4.17 4.68 13.13
C ALA A 169 -3.45 5.18 14.38
N ALA A 170 -2.17 5.58 14.28
CA ALA A 170 -1.33 5.98 15.40
C ALA A 170 -1.98 7.09 16.24
N THR A 171 -1.96 6.93 17.55
CA THR A 171 -2.54 7.87 18.53
C THR A 171 -1.48 8.69 19.26
N SER A 172 -0.24 8.20 19.26
CA SER A 172 0.91 8.89 19.86
C SER A 172 1.99 9.15 18.80
N SER A 173 2.87 10.11 19.08
CA SER A 173 4.02 10.39 18.19
C SER A 173 5.05 9.28 18.19
N ALA A 174 5.17 8.51 19.26
CA ALA A 174 6.05 7.34 19.31
C ALA A 174 5.53 6.23 18.37
N GLU A 175 4.23 5.94 18.41
CA GLU A 175 3.58 5.01 17.47
C GLU A 175 3.71 5.49 16.02
N LEU A 176 3.46 6.78 15.77
CA LEU A 176 3.58 7.39 14.45
C LEU A 176 5.01 7.24 13.92
N ALA A 177 6.01 7.57 14.72
CA ALA A 177 7.41 7.44 14.36
C ALA A 177 7.81 5.98 14.12
N ALA A 178 7.41 5.07 15.02
CA ALA A 178 7.71 3.64 14.89
C ALA A 178 7.09 3.04 13.61
N CYS A 179 5.81 3.32 13.34
CA CYS A 179 5.14 2.86 12.13
C CYS A 179 5.75 3.46 10.86
N PHE A 180 6.16 4.74 10.89
CA PHE A 180 6.82 5.40 9.78
C PHE A 180 8.19 4.79 9.48
N LEU A 181 9.01 4.59 10.52
CA LEU A 181 10.32 3.93 10.37
C LEU A 181 10.16 2.50 9.87
N LEU A 182 9.19 1.75 10.41
CA LEU A 182 8.90 0.40 9.94
C LEU A 182 8.46 0.40 8.48
N TRP A 183 7.58 1.31 8.08
CA TRP A 183 7.16 1.45 6.69
C TRP A 183 8.34 1.75 5.77
N CYS A 184 9.20 2.72 6.12
CA CYS A 184 10.41 3.03 5.35
C CYS A 184 11.34 1.82 5.25
N SER A 185 11.57 1.11 6.37
CA SER A 185 12.41 -0.09 6.40
C SER A 185 11.85 -1.19 5.50
N MET A 186 10.53 -1.41 5.52
CA MET A 186 9.91 -2.42 4.64
C MET A 186 9.99 -2.02 3.18
N VAL A 187 9.76 -0.74 2.83
CA VAL A 187 9.94 -0.25 1.45
C VAL A 187 11.37 -0.50 0.95
N LEU A 188 12.38 -0.30 1.79
CA LEU A 188 13.76 -0.65 1.45
C LEU A 188 13.92 -2.15 1.25
N MET A 189 13.36 -2.97 2.13
CA MET A 189 13.45 -4.43 2.06
C MET A 189 12.77 -5.04 0.82
N LEU A 190 11.72 -4.39 0.27
CA LEU A 190 11.02 -4.87 -0.94
C LEU A 190 11.95 -5.12 -2.14
N ASN A 191 13.06 -4.40 -2.22
CA ASN A 191 13.91 -4.38 -3.40
C ASN A 191 15.39 -4.65 -3.11
N ILE A 192 15.71 -5.08 -1.88
CA ILE A 192 17.12 -5.26 -1.43
C ILE A 192 17.84 -6.32 -2.27
N GLU A 193 17.14 -7.37 -2.70
CA GLU A 193 17.69 -8.45 -3.52
C GLU A 193 17.85 -8.04 -5.01
N VAL A 194 17.20 -6.95 -5.43
CA VAL A 194 17.24 -6.52 -6.84
C VAL A 194 18.48 -5.69 -7.12
N SER A 195 18.65 -4.60 -6.42
CA SER A 195 19.85 -3.76 -6.44
C SER A 195 19.77 -2.64 -5.39
N PRO A 196 20.93 -2.06 -4.96
CA PRO A 196 20.93 -0.89 -4.07
C PRO A 196 20.15 0.31 -4.64
N PHE A 197 20.23 0.52 -5.95
CA PHE A 197 19.51 1.60 -6.62
C PHE A 197 18.00 1.36 -6.63
N ALA A 198 17.54 0.14 -6.89
CA ALA A 198 16.11 -0.23 -6.82
C ALA A 198 15.57 -0.06 -5.40
N THR A 199 16.37 -0.40 -4.39
CA THR A 199 16.03 -0.24 -2.98
C THR A 199 15.74 1.21 -2.63
N LEU A 200 16.65 2.12 -3.00
CA LEU A 200 16.48 3.56 -2.73
C LEU A 200 15.40 4.19 -3.62
N ALA A 201 15.27 3.76 -4.89
CA ALA A 201 14.30 4.30 -5.82
C ALA A 201 12.87 4.16 -5.30
N GLY A 202 12.49 3.01 -4.75
CA GLY A 202 11.17 2.78 -4.17
C GLY A 202 10.82 3.78 -3.07
N LEU A 203 11.74 4.03 -2.15
CA LEU A 203 11.55 4.97 -1.05
C LEU A 203 11.55 6.43 -1.52
N ILE A 204 12.53 6.82 -2.35
CA ILE A 204 12.66 8.20 -2.84
C ILE A 204 11.46 8.58 -3.69
N LEU A 205 11.09 7.74 -4.67
CA LEU A 205 9.96 8.02 -5.56
C LEU A 205 8.64 8.13 -4.79
N SER A 206 8.36 7.19 -3.90
CA SER A 206 7.14 7.27 -3.09
C SER A 206 7.14 8.50 -2.20
N GLY A 207 8.24 8.82 -1.53
CA GLY A 207 8.38 10.02 -0.71
C GLY A 207 8.21 11.31 -1.52
N VAL A 208 8.85 11.43 -2.68
CA VAL A 208 8.73 12.59 -3.58
C VAL A 208 7.30 12.75 -4.08
N VAL A 209 6.64 11.70 -4.55
CA VAL A 209 5.26 11.77 -5.03
C VAL A 209 4.32 12.19 -3.91
N LEU A 210 4.42 11.59 -2.72
CA LEU A 210 3.61 11.96 -1.56
C LEU A 210 3.86 13.41 -1.11
N ALA A 211 5.09 13.89 -1.18
CA ALA A 211 5.42 15.28 -0.87
C ALA A 211 4.88 16.26 -1.93
N LEU A 212 5.12 15.99 -3.22
CA LEU A 212 4.71 16.85 -4.32
C LEU A 212 3.18 16.99 -4.44
N THR A 213 2.44 15.91 -4.17
CA THR A 213 0.97 15.94 -4.22
C THR A 213 0.36 16.95 -3.23
N ARG A 214 1.10 17.35 -2.21
CA ARG A 214 0.66 18.36 -1.25
C ARG A 214 0.66 19.79 -1.82
N PHE A 215 1.51 20.05 -2.80
CA PHE A 215 1.54 21.35 -3.50
C PHE A 215 0.40 21.48 -4.52
N ILE A 216 -0.29 20.37 -4.83
CA ILE A 216 -1.49 20.38 -5.66
C ILE A 216 -2.61 21.07 -4.87
N ARG A 217 -3.26 22.06 -5.49
CA ARG A 217 -4.34 22.82 -4.85
C ARG A 217 -5.41 21.89 -4.28
N ALA A 218 -5.82 22.15 -3.05
CA ALA A 218 -6.85 21.35 -2.36
C ALA A 218 -8.21 21.33 -3.08
N GLY A 219 -8.46 22.29 -4.00
CA GLY A 219 -9.65 22.37 -4.83
C GLY A 219 -9.72 21.41 -6.01
N VAL A 220 -8.68 20.60 -6.26
CA VAL A 220 -8.77 19.56 -7.30
C VAL A 220 -9.83 18.55 -6.88
N GLN A 221 -10.91 18.53 -7.67
CA GLN A 221 -11.99 17.56 -7.46
C GLN A 221 -11.54 16.16 -7.87
N ARG A 222 -12.25 15.17 -7.34
CA ARG A 222 -12.08 13.79 -7.76
C ARG A 222 -12.34 13.65 -9.26
N PHE A 223 -11.43 13.07 -10.01
CA PHE A 223 -11.54 12.92 -11.47
C PHE A 223 -11.66 11.45 -11.92
N TRP A 224 -11.32 10.49 -11.04
CA TRP A 224 -11.53 9.08 -11.30
C TRP A 224 -12.82 8.56 -10.66
N PRO A 225 -13.64 7.75 -11.35
CA PRO A 225 -14.73 7.00 -10.75
C PRO A 225 -14.26 6.15 -9.55
N ARG A 226 -15.16 5.86 -8.61
CA ARG A 226 -14.77 5.09 -7.40
C ARG A 226 -14.10 3.77 -7.73
N ASP A 227 -14.60 3.08 -8.73
CA ASP A 227 -14.22 1.71 -9.06
C ASP A 227 -13.24 1.63 -10.23
N PHE A 228 -12.80 2.78 -10.77
CA PHE A 228 -11.92 2.82 -11.93
C PHE A 228 -10.61 2.05 -11.70
N PHE A 229 -10.00 2.19 -10.53
CA PHE A 229 -8.74 1.53 -10.22
C PHE A 229 -8.87 0.03 -9.96
N VAL A 230 -10.07 -0.47 -9.74
CA VAL A 230 -10.34 -1.91 -9.65
C VAL A 230 -10.11 -2.60 -11.00
N LEU A 231 -10.26 -1.88 -12.11
CA LEU A 231 -10.03 -2.41 -13.46
C LEU A 231 -8.55 -2.55 -13.83
N PHE A 232 -7.64 -1.91 -13.07
CA PHE A 232 -6.20 -1.95 -13.33
C PHE A 232 -5.43 -2.90 -12.41
N TYR A 233 -6.12 -3.54 -11.50
CA TYR A 233 -5.57 -4.61 -10.70
C TYR A 233 -6.00 -5.94 -11.35
#